data_62afb6af01dc96fe8e646c19d5bf024c
#
_entry.id   62afb6af01dc96fe8e646c19d5bf024c
#
_cell.length_a   1.000
_cell.length_b   1.000
_cell.length_c   1.000
_cell.angle_alpha   90.00
_cell.angle_beta   90.00
_cell.angle_gamma   90.00
#
_symmetry.space_group_name_H-M   'P 1'
#
loop_
_entity.id
_entity.type
_entity.pdbx_description
1 polymer ?
#
loop_
_entity_poly.entity_id
_entity_poly.type
_entity_poly.pdbx_seq_one_letter_code
_entity_poly.pdbx_strand_id
1 'polypeptide(L)'
;MRFTVPSMVTRRTFLAASLAAPLARAVEAQVAPAGQMLLSIHQNTSRAAGFRGSLEGWARAGIRYVELNDAMLDGFLEGDTLAGARQLLSDLGLTPVSAAVVLQDLWLPGPDRAASLEGWRRRCEQFAALGLQKIYSPSLTSRRVTQEDFDATPGCIHEVAEIAGQHGLTAMIEFTRGSTHLATLSSSLQVIRAADHPNARPMLDFFHFWSGMGKFADLDMLEPGELAHAHFQDLLDAPRELTNNNYRLIPGDGIAPVVPIIRKLAEKGYTGALSVELFRPELVNGDPYEVGTEIRTKCERVMREAGVL
;
A
#
# COMPACT_ATOMS: atom_id res chain seq x y z
N MET A 1 93.09 18.80 -31.02
CA MET A 1 92.44 19.07 -32.33
C MET A 1 91.18 19.85 -32.05
N ARG A 2 91.13 21.00 -32.66
CA ARG A 2 90.04 22.00 -32.72
C ARG A 2 88.69 21.36 -33.08
N PHE A 3 87.55 21.89 -32.49
CA PHE A 3 86.61 22.79 -33.16
C PHE A 3 85.54 23.17 -32.20
N THR A 4 85.49 24.40 -31.82
CA THR A 4 84.63 25.57 -32.07
C THR A 4 83.13 25.42 -31.79
N VAL A 5 82.65 26.30 -30.88
CA VAL A 5 81.29 26.77 -30.60
C VAL A 5 80.75 27.54 -31.81
N PRO A 6 79.43 27.61 -31.94
CA PRO A 6 78.81 28.89 -31.61
C PRO A 6 77.46 28.78 -30.83
N SER A 7 77.27 29.88 -30.14
CA SER A 7 76.11 30.33 -29.43
C SER A 7 74.87 30.55 -30.30
N MET A 8 73.69 30.26 -29.77
CA MET A 8 72.54 31.12 -30.01
C MET A 8 71.60 31.11 -28.81
N VAL A 9 71.40 32.26 -28.24
CA VAL A 9 70.42 32.64 -27.24
C VAL A 9 69.09 32.76 -27.89
N THR A 10 68.09 32.08 -27.46
CA THR A 10 66.71 32.48 -27.70
C THR A 10 65.91 32.46 -26.41
N ARG A 11 65.45 33.65 -26.04
CA ARG A 11 64.49 33.90 -24.96
C ARG A 11 63.22 33.06 -25.21
N ARG A 12 62.91 32.15 -24.33
CA ARG A 12 61.58 31.57 -24.26
C ARG A 12 60.88 32.12 -23.06
N THR A 13 59.88 32.89 -23.32
CA THR A 13 58.84 33.40 -22.44
C THR A 13 58.19 32.25 -21.72
N PHE A 14 58.31 32.18 -20.39
CA PHE A 14 57.50 31.28 -19.58
C PHE A 14 56.10 31.86 -19.45
N LEU A 15 55.13 31.28 -20.16
CA LEU A 15 53.70 31.43 -19.87
C LEU A 15 53.40 30.55 -18.62
N ALA A 16 53.15 31.22 -17.51
CA ALA A 16 52.54 30.57 -16.35
C ALA A 16 51.10 30.20 -16.65
N ALA A 17 50.85 28.94 -16.97
CA ALA A 17 49.51 28.39 -17.01
C ALA A 17 49.03 28.16 -15.59
N SER A 18 48.15 29.03 -15.10
CA SER A 18 47.38 28.84 -13.90
C SER A 18 46.44 27.65 -14.09
N LEU A 19 46.77 26.51 -13.49
CA LEU A 19 45.86 25.38 -13.36
C LEU A 19 44.81 25.79 -12.31
N ALA A 20 43.66 26.29 -12.78
CA ALA A 20 42.44 26.37 -11.99
C ALA A 20 41.93 24.95 -11.80
N ALA A 21 42.15 24.35 -10.63
CA ALA A 21 41.46 23.13 -10.23
C ALA A 21 39.97 23.41 -10.14
N PRO A 22 39.12 22.62 -10.79
CA PRO A 22 37.68 22.76 -10.54
C PRO A 22 37.42 22.35 -9.11
N LEU A 23 36.93 23.29 -8.29
CA LEU A 23 36.25 23.00 -7.05
C LEU A 23 35.08 22.07 -7.39
N ALA A 24 35.25 20.79 -7.13
CA ALA A 24 34.14 19.85 -7.09
C ALA A 24 33.18 20.35 -5.99
N ARG A 25 32.16 21.09 -6.40
CA ARG A 25 30.98 21.29 -5.55
C ARG A 25 30.46 19.89 -5.24
N ALA A 26 30.50 19.51 -3.99
CA ALA A 26 29.72 18.41 -3.46
C ALA A 26 28.27 18.74 -3.86
N VAL A 27 27.74 18.00 -4.81
CA VAL A 27 26.31 17.98 -5.08
C VAL A 27 25.74 17.33 -3.83
N GLU A 28 25.24 18.15 -2.91
CA GLU A 28 24.28 17.68 -1.94
C GLU A 28 23.22 16.96 -2.77
N ALA A 29 23.11 15.64 -2.57
CA ALA A 29 22.03 14.87 -3.16
C ALA A 29 20.75 15.52 -2.65
N GLN A 30 20.12 16.34 -3.48
CA GLN A 30 18.77 16.82 -3.25
C GLN A 30 17.93 15.55 -3.12
N VAL A 31 17.55 15.24 -1.87
CA VAL A 31 16.49 14.26 -1.63
C VAL A 31 15.31 14.73 -2.44
N ALA A 32 14.96 13.98 -3.47
CA ALA A 32 13.80 14.31 -4.29
C ALA A 32 12.62 14.52 -3.32
N PRO A 33 11.78 15.55 -3.51
CA PRO A 33 10.62 15.74 -2.66
C PRO A 33 9.86 14.42 -2.64
N ALA A 34 9.53 13.92 -1.43
CA ALA A 34 8.77 12.71 -1.25
C ALA A 34 7.55 12.78 -2.16
N GLY A 35 7.33 11.75 -3.01
CA GLY A 35 6.20 11.73 -3.93
C GLY A 35 4.90 11.93 -3.16
N GLN A 36 3.95 12.67 -3.72
CA GLN A 36 2.64 12.83 -3.09
C GLN A 36 1.94 11.48 -2.97
N MET A 37 1.31 11.24 -1.81
CA MET A 37 0.45 10.08 -1.56
C MET A 37 -1.01 10.51 -1.50
N LEU A 38 -1.92 9.58 -1.73
CA LEU A 38 -3.35 9.84 -1.77
C LEU A 38 -4.00 9.42 -0.45
N LEU A 39 -4.82 10.29 0.15
CA LEU A 39 -5.65 9.88 1.29
C LEU A 39 -6.88 9.14 0.79
N SER A 40 -7.09 7.92 1.25
CA SER A 40 -8.24 7.08 0.98
C SER A 40 -8.92 6.62 2.27
N ILE A 41 -10.19 6.24 2.20
CA ILE A 41 -10.90 5.58 3.30
C ILE A 41 -11.47 4.25 2.80
N HIS A 42 -11.24 3.20 3.59
CA HIS A 42 -11.78 1.87 3.37
C HIS A 42 -13.22 1.75 3.91
N GLN A 43 -14.11 1.12 3.15
CA GLN A 43 -15.54 1.06 3.49
C GLN A 43 -15.88 0.37 4.83
N ASN A 44 -15.00 -0.46 5.38
CA ASN A 44 -15.16 -0.99 6.74
C ASN A 44 -15.32 0.11 7.79
N THR A 45 -14.71 1.29 7.58
CA THR A 45 -14.70 2.41 8.53
C THR A 45 -16.08 3.02 8.77
N SER A 46 -17.00 2.95 7.80
CA SER A 46 -18.40 3.39 7.93
C SER A 46 -19.37 2.31 7.43
N ARG A 47 -19.08 1.05 7.77
CA ARG A 47 -19.79 -0.13 7.22
C ARG A 47 -21.31 -0.10 7.48
N ALA A 48 -21.76 0.41 8.63
CA ALA A 48 -23.18 0.47 8.97
C ALA A 48 -24.00 1.37 8.01
N ALA A 49 -23.37 2.33 7.34
CA ALA A 49 -24.03 3.19 6.36
C ALA A 49 -24.24 2.51 4.99
N GLY A 50 -23.70 1.31 4.78
CA GLY A 50 -23.76 0.60 3.51
C GLY A 50 -22.92 1.25 2.41
N PHE A 51 -22.92 0.63 1.23
CA PHE A 51 -22.11 1.05 0.09
C PHE A 51 -22.39 2.52 -0.30
N ARG A 52 -23.67 2.87 -0.53
CA ARG A 52 -24.08 4.21 -0.97
C ARG A 52 -23.83 5.25 0.12
N GLY A 53 -24.31 5.01 1.35
CA GLY A 53 -24.26 5.98 2.42
C GLY A 53 -22.84 6.35 2.85
N SER A 54 -21.91 5.36 2.87
CA SER A 54 -20.49 5.63 3.15
C SER A 54 -19.87 6.56 2.10
N LEU A 55 -20.10 6.27 0.81
CA LEU A 55 -19.55 7.06 -0.30
C LEU A 55 -20.12 8.47 -0.36
N GLU A 56 -21.45 8.64 -0.20
CA GLU A 56 -22.10 9.96 -0.18
C GLU A 56 -21.60 10.83 0.97
N GLY A 57 -21.47 10.26 2.18
CA GLY A 57 -20.96 10.99 3.34
C GLY A 57 -19.51 11.43 3.15
N TRP A 58 -18.65 10.54 2.67
CA TRP A 58 -17.24 10.85 2.45
C TRP A 58 -17.02 11.85 1.31
N ALA A 59 -17.77 11.77 0.22
CA ALA A 59 -17.71 12.76 -0.86
C ALA A 59 -18.05 14.16 -0.33
N ARG A 60 -19.10 14.29 0.49
CA ARG A 60 -19.47 15.56 1.17
C ARG A 60 -18.36 16.06 2.10
N ALA A 61 -17.66 15.15 2.79
CA ALA A 61 -16.50 15.47 3.64
C ALA A 61 -15.25 15.87 2.82
N GLY A 62 -15.31 15.80 1.49
CA GLY A 62 -14.21 16.17 0.59
C GLY A 62 -13.15 15.07 0.39
N ILE A 63 -13.47 13.85 0.74
CA ILE A 63 -12.67 12.67 0.34
C ILE A 63 -12.82 12.47 -1.16
N ARG A 64 -11.71 12.10 -1.82
CA ARG A 64 -11.65 11.87 -3.27
C ARG A 64 -11.35 10.43 -3.63
N TYR A 65 -10.65 9.72 -2.77
CA TYR A 65 -10.20 8.36 -3.01
C TYR A 65 -10.82 7.42 -1.99
N VAL A 66 -11.30 6.28 -2.45
CA VAL A 66 -12.02 5.32 -1.62
C VAL A 66 -11.53 3.90 -1.88
N GLU A 67 -11.62 3.07 -0.89
CA GLU A 67 -11.36 1.65 -0.99
C GLU A 67 -12.65 0.88 -0.73
N LEU A 68 -13.02 0.04 -1.70
CA LEU A 68 -14.30 -0.65 -1.71
C LEU A 68 -14.24 -1.97 -0.91
N ASN A 69 -15.40 -2.47 -0.52
CA ASN A 69 -15.53 -3.74 0.16
C ASN A 69 -16.53 -4.63 -0.59
N ASP A 70 -16.16 -5.90 -0.78
CA ASP A 70 -16.94 -6.87 -1.56
C ASP A 70 -18.33 -7.17 -0.98
N ALA A 71 -18.43 -7.35 0.36
CA ALA A 71 -19.70 -7.60 1.01
C ALA A 71 -20.64 -6.39 0.96
N MET A 72 -20.09 -5.15 1.02
CA MET A 72 -20.88 -3.94 0.88
C MET A 72 -21.36 -3.74 -0.56
N LEU A 73 -20.54 -4.11 -1.55
CA LEU A 73 -20.94 -4.14 -2.95
C LEU A 73 -22.08 -5.16 -3.15
N ASP A 74 -21.97 -6.37 -2.57
CA ASP A 74 -23.05 -7.37 -2.65
C ASP A 74 -24.36 -6.83 -2.10
N GLY A 75 -24.35 -6.21 -0.92
CA GLY A 75 -25.55 -5.59 -0.35
C GLY A 75 -26.13 -4.47 -1.22
N PHE A 76 -25.30 -3.70 -1.92
CA PHE A 76 -25.75 -2.69 -2.88
C PHE A 76 -26.43 -3.34 -4.10
N LEU A 77 -25.86 -4.43 -4.61
CA LEU A 77 -26.36 -5.14 -5.78
C LEU A 77 -27.67 -5.92 -5.55
N GLU A 78 -28.11 -6.07 -4.30
CA GLU A 78 -29.46 -6.62 -4.01
C GLU A 78 -30.59 -5.70 -4.50
N GLY A 79 -30.35 -4.39 -4.59
CA GLY A 79 -31.35 -3.40 -5.00
C GLY A 79 -30.94 -2.51 -6.17
N ASP A 80 -29.71 -2.67 -6.69
CA ASP A 80 -29.14 -1.84 -7.76
C ASP A 80 -28.23 -2.69 -8.66
N THR A 81 -27.51 -2.08 -9.58
CA THR A 81 -26.66 -2.76 -10.56
C THR A 81 -25.19 -2.33 -10.41
N LEU A 82 -24.28 -3.11 -11.02
CA LEU A 82 -22.88 -2.73 -11.11
C LEU A 82 -22.68 -1.43 -11.92
N ALA A 83 -23.50 -1.20 -12.94
CA ALA A 83 -23.51 0.07 -13.67
C ALA A 83 -23.98 1.23 -12.77
N GLY A 84 -24.97 0.99 -11.89
CA GLY A 84 -25.42 1.96 -10.88
C GLY A 84 -24.32 2.28 -9.85
N ALA A 85 -23.55 1.28 -9.40
CA ALA A 85 -22.41 1.51 -8.51
C ALA A 85 -21.33 2.36 -9.19
N ARG A 86 -21.00 2.09 -10.44
CA ARG A 86 -20.05 2.88 -11.23
C ARG A 86 -20.54 4.32 -11.43
N GLN A 87 -21.84 4.49 -11.77
CA GLN A 87 -22.43 5.81 -11.93
C GLN A 87 -22.40 6.60 -10.62
N LEU A 88 -22.72 5.97 -9.50
CA LEU A 88 -22.64 6.60 -8.16
C LEU A 88 -21.23 7.14 -7.85
N LEU A 89 -20.18 6.34 -8.08
CA LEU A 89 -18.79 6.77 -7.90
C LEU A 89 -18.48 7.99 -8.79
N SER A 90 -18.90 7.96 -10.05
CA SER A 90 -18.72 9.06 -11.00
C SER A 90 -19.45 10.33 -10.58
N ASP A 91 -20.72 10.23 -10.19
CA ASP A 91 -21.55 11.38 -9.78
C ASP A 91 -21.01 12.04 -8.51
N LEU A 92 -20.42 11.26 -7.61
CA LEU A 92 -19.79 11.74 -6.39
C LEU A 92 -18.35 12.24 -6.60
N GLY A 93 -17.79 12.08 -7.79
CA GLY A 93 -16.40 12.43 -8.10
C GLY A 93 -15.38 11.63 -7.27
N LEU A 94 -15.72 10.37 -6.95
CA LEU A 94 -14.87 9.46 -6.19
C LEU A 94 -14.08 8.54 -7.11
N THR A 95 -12.81 8.34 -6.79
CA THR A 95 -11.92 7.40 -7.47
C THR A 95 -11.66 6.19 -6.57
N PRO A 96 -12.12 4.99 -6.93
CA PRO A 96 -11.78 3.79 -6.19
C PRO A 96 -10.32 3.40 -6.46
N VAL A 97 -9.53 3.19 -5.39
CA VAL A 97 -8.08 2.91 -5.49
C VAL A 97 -7.74 1.44 -5.28
N SER A 98 -8.59 0.72 -4.56
CA SER A 98 -8.45 -0.70 -4.23
C SER A 98 -9.79 -1.27 -3.78
N ALA A 99 -9.89 -2.59 -3.66
CA ALA A 99 -11.01 -3.26 -3.02
C ALA A 99 -10.58 -4.49 -2.22
N ALA A 100 -11.21 -4.67 -1.06
CA ALA A 100 -11.09 -5.89 -0.25
C ALA A 100 -11.93 -7.02 -0.84
N VAL A 101 -11.35 -8.21 -0.91
CA VAL A 101 -12.01 -9.46 -1.31
C VAL A 101 -11.66 -10.54 -0.30
N VAL A 102 -12.63 -10.95 0.50
CA VAL A 102 -12.39 -11.92 1.60
C VAL A 102 -12.76 -13.33 1.14
N LEU A 103 -11.75 -14.16 0.90
CA LEU A 103 -11.89 -15.54 0.44
C LEU A 103 -11.03 -16.50 1.26
N GLN A 104 -11.56 -17.70 1.55
CA GLN A 104 -10.83 -18.73 2.26
C GLN A 104 -9.85 -19.46 1.34
N ASP A 105 -8.73 -19.94 1.90
CA ASP A 105 -7.73 -20.76 1.17
C ASP A 105 -7.27 -20.18 -0.19
N LEU A 106 -7.35 -18.86 -0.38
CA LEU A 106 -6.97 -18.25 -1.66
C LEU A 106 -5.46 -18.39 -1.91
N TRP A 107 -4.65 -18.22 -0.87
CA TRP A 107 -3.19 -18.13 -0.94
C TRP A 107 -2.43 -19.44 -0.70
N LEU A 108 -3.14 -20.52 -0.37
CA LEU A 108 -2.54 -21.81 -0.10
C LEU A 108 -3.50 -22.94 -0.49
N PRO A 109 -3.02 -24.18 -0.66
CA PRO A 109 -3.89 -25.32 -0.92
C PRO A 109 -4.89 -25.52 0.23
N GLY A 110 -6.14 -25.87 -0.13
CA GLY A 110 -7.19 -26.14 0.84
C GLY A 110 -8.45 -26.63 0.16
N PRO A 111 -9.41 -27.16 0.94
CA PRO A 111 -10.65 -27.72 0.42
C PRO A 111 -11.52 -26.67 -0.27
N ASP A 112 -11.47 -25.43 0.17
CA ASP A 112 -12.31 -24.33 -0.36
C ASP A 112 -11.65 -23.58 -1.53
N ARG A 113 -10.40 -23.93 -1.89
CA ARG A 113 -9.64 -23.19 -2.89
C ARG A 113 -10.35 -23.06 -4.25
N ALA A 114 -10.96 -24.14 -4.74
CA ALA A 114 -11.64 -24.11 -6.04
C ALA A 114 -12.80 -23.10 -6.04
N ALA A 115 -13.59 -23.08 -4.96
CA ALA A 115 -14.68 -22.11 -4.81
C ALA A 115 -14.15 -20.69 -4.64
N SER A 116 -13.04 -20.53 -3.92
CA SER A 116 -12.37 -19.23 -3.74
C SER A 116 -11.80 -18.67 -5.05
N LEU A 117 -11.23 -19.50 -5.90
CA LEU A 117 -10.76 -19.08 -7.23
C LEU A 117 -11.92 -18.63 -8.13
N GLU A 118 -13.06 -19.31 -8.08
CA GLU A 118 -14.26 -18.89 -8.82
C GLU A 118 -14.80 -17.56 -8.25
N GLY A 119 -14.85 -17.44 -6.93
CA GLY A 119 -15.18 -16.18 -6.27
C GLY A 119 -14.22 -15.05 -6.68
N TRP A 120 -12.92 -15.34 -6.74
CA TRP A 120 -11.89 -14.37 -7.16
C TRP A 120 -12.10 -13.89 -8.59
N ARG A 121 -12.36 -14.80 -9.56
CA ARG A 121 -12.67 -14.43 -10.95
C ARG A 121 -13.85 -13.47 -11.02
N ARG A 122 -14.95 -13.80 -10.34
CA ARG A 122 -16.13 -12.92 -10.28
C ARG A 122 -15.80 -11.56 -9.70
N ARG A 123 -15.00 -11.47 -8.63
CA ARG A 123 -14.59 -10.19 -8.04
C ARG A 123 -13.66 -9.40 -8.95
N CYS A 124 -12.75 -10.07 -9.64
CA CYS A 124 -11.93 -9.42 -10.66
C CYS A 124 -12.78 -8.76 -11.74
N GLU A 125 -13.76 -9.47 -12.29
CA GLU A 125 -14.69 -8.92 -13.28
C GLU A 125 -15.46 -7.71 -12.73
N GLN A 126 -16.06 -7.84 -11.54
CA GLN A 126 -16.86 -6.78 -10.90
C GLN A 126 -16.03 -5.53 -10.64
N PHE A 127 -14.87 -5.66 -10.01
CA PHE A 127 -14.05 -4.52 -9.64
C PHE A 127 -13.32 -3.88 -10.83
N ALA A 128 -12.94 -4.65 -11.84
CA ALA A 128 -12.45 -4.10 -13.11
C ALA A 128 -13.55 -3.25 -13.80
N ALA A 129 -14.81 -3.70 -13.79
CA ALA A 129 -15.94 -2.93 -14.34
C ALA A 129 -16.21 -1.62 -13.57
N LEU A 130 -15.83 -1.54 -12.27
CA LEU A 130 -15.87 -0.31 -11.49
C LEU A 130 -14.66 0.60 -11.72
N GLY A 131 -13.68 0.19 -12.53
CA GLY A 131 -12.51 0.99 -12.89
C GLY A 131 -11.31 0.81 -11.98
N LEU A 132 -11.31 -0.20 -11.10
CA LEU A 132 -10.16 -0.51 -10.27
C LEU A 132 -9.01 -1.10 -11.09
N GLN A 133 -7.80 -0.93 -10.57
CA GLN A 133 -6.57 -1.55 -11.09
C GLN A 133 -5.92 -2.49 -10.06
N LYS A 134 -6.41 -2.51 -8.83
CA LYS A 134 -5.86 -3.30 -7.73
C LYS A 134 -6.99 -3.82 -6.85
N ILE A 135 -6.86 -5.07 -6.42
CA ILE A 135 -7.70 -5.69 -5.39
C ILE A 135 -6.83 -6.53 -4.48
N TYR A 136 -7.26 -6.72 -3.24
CA TYR A 136 -6.49 -7.53 -2.31
C TYR A 136 -7.35 -8.57 -1.60
N SER A 137 -6.69 -9.60 -1.08
CA SER A 137 -7.29 -10.51 -0.11
C SER A 137 -6.37 -10.65 1.09
N PRO A 138 -6.93 -10.56 2.33
CA PRO A 138 -6.14 -10.79 3.52
C PRO A 138 -5.80 -12.28 3.68
N SER A 139 -4.65 -12.57 4.27
CA SER A 139 -4.30 -13.91 4.72
C SER A 139 -4.99 -14.20 6.05
N LEU A 140 -6.09 -14.93 6.03
CA LEU A 140 -6.92 -15.23 7.21
C LEU A 140 -6.83 -16.68 7.66
N THR A 141 -5.77 -17.38 7.31
CA THR A 141 -5.57 -18.79 7.67
C THR A 141 -5.45 -18.96 9.18
N SER A 142 -6.21 -19.89 9.75
CA SER A 142 -6.19 -20.24 11.18
C SER A 142 -5.81 -21.71 11.46
N ARG A 143 -5.80 -22.56 10.42
CA ARG A 143 -5.35 -23.93 10.54
C ARG A 143 -3.84 -24.01 10.70
N ARG A 144 -3.34 -25.13 11.21
CA ARG A 144 -1.90 -25.39 11.21
C ARG A 144 -1.39 -25.46 9.77
N VAL A 145 -0.34 -24.70 9.50
CA VAL A 145 0.36 -24.66 8.21
C VAL A 145 1.61 -25.56 8.28
N THR A 146 1.90 -26.29 7.20
CA THR A 146 3.05 -27.18 7.06
C THR A 146 4.09 -26.57 6.13
N GLN A 147 5.28 -27.18 6.04
CA GLN A 147 6.27 -26.77 5.05
C GLN A 147 5.75 -26.95 3.62
N GLU A 148 5.00 -28.02 3.35
CA GLU A 148 4.39 -28.28 2.03
C GLU A 148 3.41 -27.17 1.62
N ASP A 149 2.64 -26.63 2.57
CA ASP A 149 1.77 -25.46 2.33
C ASP A 149 2.58 -24.25 1.89
N PHE A 150 3.71 -23.95 2.57
CA PHE A 150 4.59 -22.84 2.20
C PHE A 150 5.23 -23.07 0.83
N ASP A 151 5.67 -24.26 0.53
CA ASP A 151 6.28 -24.62 -0.75
C ASP A 151 5.29 -24.51 -1.92
N ALA A 152 4.00 -24.76 -1.67
CA ALA A 152 2.93 -24.62 -2.66
C ALA A 152 2.41 -23.17 -2.82
N THR A 153 2.62 -22.30 -1.83
CA THR A 153 2.11 -20.93 -1.82
C THR A 153 2.49 -20.10 -3.05
N PRO A 154 3.74 -20.10 -3.53
CA PRO A 154 4.11 -19.34 -4.74
C PRO A 154 3.27 -19.71 -5.97
N GLY A 155 3.00 -21.00 -6.18
CA GLY A 155 2.13 -21.46 -7.26
C GLY A 155 0.69 -20.99 -7.11
N CYS A 156 0.18 -20.97 -5.87
CA CYS A 156 -1.14 -20.46 -5.57
C CYS A 156 -1.25 -18.94 -5.86
N ILE A 157 -0.23 -18.18 -5.49
CA ILE A 157 -0.15 -16.72 -5.75
C ILE A 157 -0.08 -16.46 -7.25
N HIS A 158 0.75 -17.21 -7.97
CA HIS A 158 0.88 -17.09 -9.43
C HIS A 158 -0.47 -17.26 -10.12
N GLU A 159 -1.23 -18.30 -9.79
CA GLU A 159 -2.56 -18.56 -10.36
C GLU A 159 -3.56 -17.41 -10.05
N VAL A 160 -3.58 -16.91 -8.82
CA VAL A 160 -4.44 -15.78 -8.41
C VAL A 160 -4.06 -14.50 -9.16
N ALA A 161 -2.77 -14.24 -9.32
CA ALA A 161 -2.28 -13.07 -10.03
C ALA A 161 -2.52 -13.15 -11.55
N GLU A 162 -2.43 -14.36 -12.13
CA GLU A 162 -2.77 -14.60 -13.53
C GLU A 162 -4.26 -14.31 -13.80
N ILE A 163 -5.15 -14.78 -12.93
CA ILE A 163 -6.60 -14.47 -13.01
C ILE A 163 -6.83 -12.96 -12.92
N ALA A 164 -6.21 -12.27 -11.98
CA ALA A 164 -6.33 -10.82 -11.85
C ALA A 164 -5.82 -10.09 -13.10
N GLY A 165 -4.69 -10.54 -13.64
CA GLY A 165 -4.07 -9.99 -14.86
C GLY A 165 -4.96 -10.07 -16.08
N GLN A 166 -5.77 -11.13 -16.23
CA GLN A 166 -6.77 -11.28 -17.31
C GLN A 166 -7.82 -10.17 -17.30
N HIS A 167 -8.05 -9.54 -16.14
CA HIS A 167 -8.96 -8.39 -15.97
C HIS A 167 -8.23 -7.04 -15.87
N GLY A 168 -6.92 -6.99 -16.10
CA GLY A 168 -6.11 -5.78 -15.97
C GLY A 168 -5.88 -5.35 -14.51
N LEU A 169 -6.00 -6.28 -13.56
CA LEU A 169 -5.86 -6.02 -12.14
C LEU A 169 -4.54 -6.56 -11.57
N THR A 170 -4.07 -5.90 -10.54
CA THR A 170 -3.02 -6.40 -9.64
C THR A 170 -3.67 -7.07 -8.44
N ALA A 171 -3.28 -8.31 -8.15
CA ALA A 171 -3.63 -9.04 -6.95
C ALA A 171 -2.65 -8.67 -5.82
N MET A 172 -3.17 -8.16 -4.72
CA MET A 172 -2.35 -7.81 -3.57
C MET A 172 -2.62 -8.76 -2.41
N ILE A 173 -1.58 -9.04 -1.63
CA ILE A 173 -1.65 -9.88 -0.45
C ILE A 173 -1.49 -8.99 0.77
N GLU A 174 -2.50 -9.00 1.63
CA GLU A 174 -2.38 -8.45 2.97
C GLU A 174 -1.94 -9.55 3.94
N PHE A 175 -0.73 -9.43 4.50
CA PHE A 175 -0.38 -10.27 5.63
C PHE A 175 -1.15 -9.80 6.88
N THR A 176 -1.64 -10.73 7.68
CA THR A 176 -2.37 -10.40 8.89
C THR A 176 -1.73 -11.01 10.12
N ARG A 177 -1.53 -10.23 11.18
CA ARG A 177 -0.80 -10.62 12.39
C ARG A 177 -1.37 -11.87 13.10
N GLY A 178 -2.64 -12.16 12.90
CA GLY A 178 -3.33 -13.31 13.51
C GLY A 178 -3.37 -14.54 12.62
N SER A 179 -2.90 -14.46 11.39
CA SER A 179 -2.85 -15.61 10.49
C SER A 179 -1.75 -16.59 10.91
N THR A 180 -2.00 -17.87 10.69
CA THR A 180 -0.98 -18.92 10.79
C THR A 180 -0.16 -19.06 9.50
N HIS A 181 -0.58 -18.36 8.43
CA HIS A 181 0.08 -18.29 7.13
C HIS A 181 0.20 -16.83 6.68
N LEU A 182 1.40 -16.38 6.30
CA LEU A 182 1.71 -15.00 5.91
C LEU A 182 1.29 -13.97 6.99
N ALA A 183 1.88 -14.10 8.17
CA ALA A 183 1.62 -13.21 9.30
C ALA A 183 2.57 -12.00 9.38
N THR A 184 3.58 -11.92 8.51
CA THR A 184 4.61 -10.88 8.52
C THR A 184 4.92 -10.36 7.12
N LEU A 185 5.47 -9.14 7.04
CA LEU A 185 5.99 -8.60 5.78
C LEU A 185 7.03 -9.53 5.15
N SER A 186 7.96 -10.06 5.97
CA SER A 186 9.02 -10.95 5.49
C SER A 186 8.48 -12.22 4.81
N SER A 187 7.54 -12.93 5.47
CA SER A 187 6.96 -14.14 4.89
C SER A 187 6.16 -13.85 3.62
N SER A 188 5.46 -12.71 3.60
CA SER A 188 4.70 -12.29 2.42
C SER A 188 5.62 -11.96 1.22
N LEU A 189 6.67 -11.15 1.44
CA LEU A 189 7.65 -10.82 0.38
C LEU A 189 8.34 -12.07 -0.17
N GLN A 190 8.72 -13.01 0.69
CA GLN A 190 9.37 -14.25 0.26
C GLN A 190 8.54 -15.03 -0.77
N VAL A 191 7.26 -15.25 -0.48
CA VAL A 191 6.40 -16.06 -1.35
C VAL A 191 5.91 -15.30 -2.58
N ILE A 192 5.68 -13.97 -2.47
CA ILE A 192 5.31 -13.11 -3.61
C ILE A 192 6.44 -13.08 -4.63
N ARG A 193 7.70 -12.89 -4.18
CA ARG A 193 8.87 -12.89 -5.06
C ARG A 193 9.10 -14.26 -5.68
N ALA A 194 8.88 -15.35 -4.93
CA ALA A 194 8.98 -16.70 -5.45
C ALA A 194 7.87 -17.05 -6.47
N ALA A 195 6.72 -16.40 -6.40
CA ALA A 195 5.64 -16.55 -7.37
C ALA A 195 6.01 -15.99 -8.76
N ASP A 196 6.96 -15.06 -8.82
CA ASP A 196 7.52 -14.47 -10.05
C ASP A 196 6.43 -14.02 -11.04
N HIS A 197 5.46 -13.23 -10.56
CA HIS A 197 4.34 -12.76 -11.38
C HIS A 197 4.16 -11.24 -11.27
N PRO A 198 4.11 -10.47 -12.39
CA PRO A 198 4.08 -9.01 -12.35
C PRO A 198 2.84 -8.43 -11.67
N ASN A 199 1.72 -9.16 -11.67
CA ASN A 199 0.47 -8.76 -11.04
C ASN A 199 0.31 -9.29 -9.60
N ALA A 200 1.34 -9.93 -9.00
CA ALA A 200 1.36 -10.30 -7.58
C ALA A 200 2.17 -9.27 -6.81
N ARG A 201 1.56 -8.54 -5.87
CA ARG A 201 2.23 -7.45 -5.17
C ARG A 201 1.92 -7.47 -3.67
N PRO A 202 2.87 -7.02 -2.83
CA PRO A 202 2.62 -6.85 -1.41
C PRO A 202 1.79 -5.59 -1.14
N MET A 203 1.01 -5.63 -0.06
CA MET A 203 0.50 -4.45 0.62
C MET A 203 0.96 -4.43 2.07
N LEU A 204 0.92 -3.27 2.70
CA LEU A 204 1.33 -3.05 4.08
C LEU A 204 0.15 -2.50 4.88
N ASP A 205 -0.34 -3.26 5.85
CA ASP A 205 -1.25 -2.75 6.87
C ASP A 205 -0.44 -2.34 8.11
N PHE A 206 -0.54 -1.06 8.52
CA PHE A 206 0.26 -0.53 9.63
C PHE A 206 -0.10 -1.18 10.96
N PHE A 207 -1.39 -1.53 11.17
CA PHE A 207 -1.80 -2.23 12.38
C PHE A 207 -1.22 -3.64 12.42
N HIS A 208 -1.36 -4.42 11.35
CA HIS A 208 -0.80 -5.78 11.30
C HIS A 208 0.71 -5.79 11.39
N PHE A 209 1.36 -4.79 10.79
CA PHE A 209 2.81 -4.63 10.88
C PHE A 209 3.26 -4.29 12.31
N TRP A 210 2.70 -3.23 12.91
CA TRP A 210 3.18 -2.70 14.17
C TRP A 210 2.69 -3.46 15.41
N SER A 211 1.46 -3.95 15.42
CA SER A 211 0.93 -4.80 16.50
C SER A 211 1.33 -6.28 16.37
N GLY A 212 1.86 -6.68 15.23
CA GLY A 212 2.40 -8.02 14.99
C GLY A 212 3.86 -8.17 15.43
N MET A 213 4.61 -8.99 14.71
CA MET A 213 6.05 -9.22 14.94
C MET A 213 6.94 -8.27 14.14
N GLY A 214 6.38 -7.34 13.36
CA GLY A 214 7.11 -6.41 12.53
C GLY A 214 7.98 -5.45 13.35
N LYS A 215 9.12 -5.08 12.77
CA LYS A 215 10.04 -4.06 13.29
C LYS A 215 10.24 -3.01 12.22
N PHE A 216 10.50 -1.77 12.64
CA PHE A 216 10.71 -0.68 11.69
C PHE A 216 11.76 -1.01 10.61
N ALA A 217 12.84 -1.71 11.00
CA ALA A 217 13.88 -2.14 10.07
C ALA A 217 13.39 -3.14 9.00
N ASP A 218 12.28 -3.83 9.23
CA ASP A 218 11.75 -4.78 8.24
C ASP A 218 11.25 -4.07 6.97
N LEU A 219 10.95 -2.75 7.05
CA LEU A 219 10.62 -1.93 5.89
C LEU A 219 11.79 -1.80 4.90
N ASP A 220 13.03 -2.02 5.35
CA ASP A 220 14.20 -2.02 4.48
C ASP A 220 14.19 -3.20 3.48
N MET A 221 13.45 -4.27 3.78
CA MET A 221 13.27 -5.40 2.88
C MET A 221 12.46 -5.08 1.61
N LEU A 222 11.65 -4.01 1.65
CA LEU A 222 10.92 -3.56 0.45
C LEU A 222 11.90 -3.05 -0.61
N GLU A 223 11.72 -3.52 -1.84
CA GLU A 223 12.42 -2.97 -3.00
C GLU A 223 11.74 -1.68 -3.49
N PRO A 224 12.48 -0.78 -4.16
CA PRO A 224 11.87 0.44 -4.71
C PRO A 224 10.68 0.14 -5.63
N GLY A 225 9.52 0.74 -5.32
CA GLY A 225 8.29 0.58 -6.10
C GLY A 225 7.61 -0.78 -5.98
N GLU A 226 8.05 -1.66 -5.08
CA GLU A 226 7.48 -2.99 -4.88
C GLU A 226 6.10 -2.94 -4.20
N LEU A 227 5.91 -2.03 -3.23
CA LEU A 227 4.65 -1.90 -2.49
C LEU A 227 3.54 -1.36 -3.39
N ALA A 228 2.39 -2.03 -3.41
CA ALA A 228 1.27 -1.63 -4.26
C ALA A 228 0.18 -0.85 -3.52
N HIS A 229 0.00 -1.06 -2.21
CA HIS A 229 -1.02 -0.41 -1.41
C HIS A 229 -0.63 -0.38 0.08
N ALA A 230 -1.22 0.55 0.84
CA ALA A 230 -1.01 0.61 2.28
C ALA A 230 -2.31 0.96 3.03
N HIS A 231 -2.61 0.20 4.07
CA HIS A 231 -3.59 0.59 5.08
C HIS A 231 -2.92 1.47 6.12
N PHE A 232 -3.57 2.59 6.41
CA PHE A 232 -3.05 3.69 7.18
C PHE A 232 -3.87 3.90 8.44
N GLN A 233 -3.39 3.38 9.54
CA GLN A 233 -4.00 3.52 10.85
C GLN A 233 -2.94 3.62 11.95
N ASP A 234 -3.36 4.12 13.10
CA ASP A 234 -2.57 4.15 14.32
C ASP A 234 -3.03 3.04 15.27
N LEU A 235 -2.41 2.93 16.43
CA LEU A 235 -2.64 1.86 17.39
C LEU A 235 -2.77 2.41 18.81
N LEU A 236 -3.80 1.96 19.52
CA LEU A 236 -3.97 2.23 20.94
C LEU A 236 -2.80 1.63 21.75
N ASP A 237 -2.32 2.35 22.76
CA ASP A 237 -1.30 1.86 23.70
C ASP A 237 -1.87 0.72 24.55
N ALA A 238 -1.50 -0.49 24.18
CA ALA A 238 -1.93 -1.71 24.87
C ALA A 238 -0.93 -2.85 24.61
N PRO A 239 -0.85 -3.86 25.49
CA PRO A 239 -0.13 -5.09 25.23
C PRO A 239 -0.57 -5.73 23.91
N ARG A 240 0.38 -6.19 23.09
CA ARG A 240 0.09 -6.78 21.77
C ARG A 240 -0.88 -7.95 21.82
N GLU A 241 -0.84 -8.73 22.89
CA GLU A 241 -1.69 -9.89 23.14
C GLU A 241 -3.17 -9.52 23.29
N LEU A 242 -3.45 -8.29 23.72
CA LEU A 242 -4.80 -7.80 23.90
C LEU A 242 -5.35 -7.07 22.67
N THR A 243 -4.49 -6.69 21.73
CA THR A 243 -4.91 -5.89 20.58
C THR A 243 -5.76 -6.70 19.60
N ASN A 244 -6.84 -6.08 19.14
CA ASN A 244 -7.71 -6.57 18.08
C ASN A 244 -8.11 -5.39 17.18
N ASN A 245 -8.95 -5.60 16.18
CA ASN A 245 -9.31 -4.57 15.22
C ASN A 245 -9.91 -3.29 15.84
N ASN A 246 -10.53 -3.37 17.03
CA ASN A 246 -11.05 -2.18 17.72
C ASN A 246 -9.95 -1.31 18.35
N TYR A 247 -8.70 -1.76 18.32
CA TYR A 247 -7.54 -0.99 18.78
C TYR A 247 -6.91 -0.14 17.66
N ARG A 248 -7.43 -0.23 16.44
CA ARG A 248 -7.05 0.65 15.34
C ARG A 248 -7.59 2.05 15.60
N LEU A 249 -6.73 3.05 15.51
CA LEU A 249 -7.06 4.47 15.71
C LEU A 249 -6.86 5.25 14.41
N ILE A 250 -7.49 6.41 14.34
CA ILE A 250 -7.21 7.38 13.29
C ILE A 250 -5.73 7.76 13.39
N PRO A 251 -4.99 7.82 12.26
CA PRO A 251 -3.58 8.20 12.25
C PRO A 251 -3.28 9.50 13.01
N GLY A 252 -2.34 9.41 13.94
CA GLY A 252 -1.93 10.50 14.83
C GLY A 252 -2.65 10.53 16.20
N ASP A 253 -3.53 9.57 16.47
CA ASP A 253 -4.21 9.44 17.77
C ASP A 253 -3.59 8.33 18.66
N GLY A 254 -2.58 7.62 18.19
CA GLY A 254 -2.00 6.47 18.87
C GLY A 254 -0.49 6.54 19.05
N ILE A 255 0.11 5.36 19.23
CA ILE A 255 1.53 5.20 19.56
C ILE A 255 2.40 4.66 18.42
N ALA A 256 1.78 4.27 17.29
CA ALA A 256 2.57 3.76 16.16
C ALA A 256 3.41 4.87 15.52
N PRO A 257 4.63 4.57 15.05
CA PRO A 257 5.48 5.57 14.39
C PRO A 257 5.00 5.84 12.95
N VAL A 258 3.74 6.31 12.80
CA VAL A 258 3.10 6.46 11.49
C VAL A 258 3.86 7.39 10.55
N VAL A 259 4.35 8.54 11.04
CA VAL A 259 5.14 9.49 10.24
C VAL A 259 6.46 8.87 9.77
N PRO A 260 7.29 8.25 10.62
CA PRO A 260 8.46 7.50 10.18
C PRO A 260 8.16 6.40 9.15
N ILE A 261 7.08 5.63 9.34
CA ILE A 261 6.68 4.59 8.37
C ILE A 261 6.37 5.22 7.01
N ILE A 262 5.55 6.28 6.96
CA ILE A 262 5.22 6.98 5.71
C ILE A 262 6.48 7.49 5.00
N ARG A 263 7.41 8.12 5.74
CA ARG A 263 8.69 8.59 5.17
C ARG A 263 9.50 7.44 4.59
N LYS A 264 9.55 6.31 5.29
CA LYS A 264 10.25 5.11 4.79
C LYS A 264 9.59 4.58 3.52
N LEU A 265 8.25 4.55 3.43
CA LEU A 265 7.55 4.16 2.21
C LEU A 265 7.84 5.13 1.06
N ALA A 266 7.89 6.44 1.32
CA ALA A 266 8.27 7.43 0.32
C ALA A 266 9.72 7.24 -0.17
N GLU A 267 10.68 6.95 0.72
CA GLU A 267 12.07 6.59 0.37
C GLU A 267 12.12 5.35 -0.54
N LYS A 268 11.20 4.40 -0.35
CA LYS A 268 11.04 3.21 -1.20
C LYS A 268 10.27 3.48 -2.50
N GLY A 269 9.94 4.74 -2.79
CA GLY A 269 9.25 5.15 -4.02
C GLY A 269 7.75 4.90 -4.02
N TYR A 270 7.13 4.67 -2.86
CA TYR A 270 5.68 4.53 -2.79
C TYR A 270 4.98 5.89 -2.92
N THR A 271 4.04 5.99 -3.86
CA THR A 271 3.21 7.18 -4.14
C THR A 271 1.72 6.83 -4.22
N GLY A 272 1.36 5.64 -3.72
CA GLY A 272 -0.02 5.14 -3.76
C GLY A 272 -0.91 5.73 -2.69
N ALA A 273 -2.06 5.10 -2.49
CA ALA A 273 -3.02 5.50 -1.47
C ALA A 273 -2.59 5.01 -0.08
N LEU A 274 -2.76 5.90 0.90
CA LEU A 274 -2.80 5.60 2.32
C LEU A 274 -4.28 5.47 2.70
N SER A 275 -4.78 4.24 2.84
CA SER A 275 -6.20 3.95 3.02
C SER A 275 -6.52 3.69 4.49
N VAL A 276 -7.38 4.50 5.07
CA VAL A 276 -7.75 4.41 6.48
C VAL A 276 -8.79 3.32 6.69
N GLU A 277 -8.39 2.23 7.35
CA GLU A 277 -9.25 1.09 7.67
C GLU A 277 -9.44 0.94 9.18
N LEU A 278 -10.65 1.24 9.66
CA LEU A 278 -11.01 1.24 11.07
C LEU A 278 -12.25 0.39 11.34
N PHE A 279 -12.30 -0.17 12.55
CA PHE A 279 -13.37 -1.09 12.96
C PHE A 279 -14.05 -0.68 14.27
N ARG A 280 -13.69 0.46 14.84
CA ARG A 280 -14.24 0.95 16.10
C ARG A 280 -15.73 1.21 15.97
N PRO A 281 -16.56 0.70 16.91
CA PRO A 281 -18.02 0.82 16.81
C PRO A 281 -18.53 2.25 16.64
N GLU A 282 -17.88 3.23 17.26
CA GLU A 282 -18.24 4.65 17.17
C GLU A 282 -18.03 5.22 15.75
N LEU A 283 -17.05 4.73 15.00
CA LEU A 283 -16.80 5.13 13.63
C LEU A 283 -17.67 4.34 12.66
N VAL A 284 -17.73 3.01 12.86
CA VAL A 284 -18.53 2.10 12.02
C VAL A 284 -20.00 2.48 11.99
N ASN A 285 -20.56 2.92 13.13
CA ASN A 285 -21.96 3.31 13.28
C ASN A 285 -22.17 4.85 13.24
N GLY A 286 -21.09 5.62 13.14
CA GLY A 286 -21.14 7.09 13.08
C GLY A 286 -21.68 7.62 11.76
N ASP A 287 -22.03 8.91 11.73
CA ASP A 287 -22.38 9.57 10.48
C ASP A 287 -21.17 9.63 9.53
N PRO A 288 -21.25 9.10 8.29
CA PRO A 288 -20.10 9.02 7.41
C PRO A 288 -19.48 10.38 7.04
N TYR A 289 -20.27 11.45 7.03
CA TYR A 289 -19.76 12.80 6.80
C TYR A 289 -18.88 13.27 7.96
N GLU A 290 -19.34 13.10 9.19
CA GLU A 290 -18.58 13.47 10.39
C GLU A 290 -17.31 12.62 10.50
N VAL A 291 -17.43 11.31 10.33
CA VAL A 291 -16.30 10.35 10.32
C VAL A 291 -15.29 10.73 9.23
N GLY A 292 -15.75 10.98 8.00
CA GLY A 292 -14.89 11.37 6.90
C GLY A 292 -14.17 12.70 7.13
N THR A 293 -14.86 13.67 7.75
CA THR A 293 -14.30 14.99 8.10
C THR A 293 -13.20 14.87 9.15
N GLU A 294 -13.43 14.08 10.20
CA GLU A 294 -12.44 13.84 11.25
C GLU A 294 -11.20 13.14 10.69
N ILE A 295 -11.40 12.05 9.94
CA ILE A 295 -10.31 11.30 9.30
C ILE A 295 -9.51 12.20 8.38
N ARG A 296 -10.16 12.95 7.50
CA ARG A 296 -9.49 13.87 6.59
C ARG A 296 -8.62 14.87 7.35
N THR A 297 -9.18 15.52 8.36
CA THR A 297 -8.47 16.55 9.13
C THR A 297 -7.21 16.00 9.81
N LYS A 298 -7.33 14.85 10.47
CA LYS A 298 -6.22 14.23 11.21
C LYS A 298 -5.17 13.64 10.27
N CYS A 299 -5.61 12.86 9.28
CA CYS A 299 -4.70 12.18 8.35
C CYS A 299 -3.93 13.15 7.47
N GLU A 300 -4.58 14.20 6.93
CA GLU A 300 -3.86 15.22 6.15
C GLU A 300 -2.78 15.92 6.98
N ARG A 301 -3.02 16.17 8.28
CA ARG A 301 -1.98 16.69 9.18
C ARG A 301 -0.78 15.77 9.26
N VAL A 302 -1.00 14.47 9.50
CA VAL A 302 0.07 13.45 9.58
C VAL A 302 0.81 13.32 8.25
N MET A 303 0.09 13.32 7.12
CA MET A 303 0.68 13.23 5.80
C MET A 303 1.52 14.47 5.45
N ARG A 304 1.09 15.68 5.83
CA ARG A 304 1.90 16.91 5.70
C ARG A 304 3.15 16.85 6.57
N GLU A 305 3.05 16.36 7.82
CA GLU A 305 4.20 16.17 8.70
C GLU A 305 5.20 15.16 8.10
N ALA A 306 4.71 14.13 7.42
CA ALA A 306 5.53 13.17 6.70
C ALA A 306 6.15 13.75 5.41
N GLY A 307 5.62 14.85 4.86
CA GLY A 307 6.06 15.49 3.62
C GLY A 307 5.54 14.83 2.35
N VAL A 308 4.36 14.18 2.42
CA VAL A 308 3.78 13.40 1.30
C VAL A 308 2.42 13.95 0.81
N LEU A 309 1.98 15.09 1.34
CA LEU A 309 0.74 15.77 0.95
C LEU A 309 1.02 17.22 0.57
#